data_6838bee0e0b0182cc9a0287c47c7edc4
#
_entry.id   6838bee0e0b0182cc9a0287c47c7edc4
#
_cell.length_a   1.000
_cell.length_b   1.000
_cell.length_c   1.000
_cell.angle_alpha   90.00
_cell.angle_beta   90.00
_cell.angle_gamma   90.00
#
_symmetry.space_group_name_H-M   'P 1'
#
loop_
_entity.id
_entity.type
_entity.pdbx_description
1 polymer ?
#
loop_
_entity_poly.entity_id
_entity_poly.type
_entity_poly.pdbx_seq_one_letter_code
_entity_poly.pdbx_strand_id
1 'polypeptide(L)'
;NLMSICQDRLGFFQKELFSAYNDTKGNLQMFATPVDFNWYSSVTSYYGYRIHPISGANQLHNGMDIGAPEGTKVMAGLTGTVTTSAYNDSYGNYVIIKDRKGYELRYAHLSSRSVSAGASVTKGDEIGLVGNTGNSTGSHLHIELLKNGERLNPIFYLETGEGAGFGGNEYTSEAAQRLLNEAARYLGTPYVWGGYSPSGFDCSGFVSYCLTNSGVRNTGRLTAQGLYD
;
A
#
# COMPACT_ATOMS: atom_id res chain seq x y z
N ASN A 1 -17.77 -18.91 2.18
CA ASN A 1 -17.23 -19.65 1.06
C ASN A 1 -15.93 -18.97 0.61
N LEU A 2 -14.81 -19.71 0.64
CA LEU A 2 -13.47 -19.19 0.34
C LEU A 2 -13.39 -18.53 -1.05
N MET A 3 -14.12 -19.05 -2.02
CA MET A 3 -14.21 -18.52 -3.38
C MET A 3 -14.88 -17.15 -3.45
N SER A 4 -15.96 -16.93 -2.69
CA SER A 4 -16.62 -15.61 -2.63
C SER A 4 -15.69 -14.56 -2.02
N ILE A 5 -14.96 -14.93 -0.97
CA ILE A 5 -13.98 -14.03 -0.32
C ILE A 5 -12.85 -13.65 -1.28
N CYS A 6 -12.35 -14.61 -2.08
CA CYS A 6 -11.30 -14.32 -3.08
C CYS A 6 -11.82 -13.44 -4.22
N GLN A 7 -13.04 -13.67 -4.69
CA GLN A 7 -13.69 -12.84 -5.71
C GLN A 7 -13.88 -11.40 -5.24
N ASP A 8 -14.39 -11.23 -4.01
CA ASP A 8 -14.62 -9.91 -3.42
C ASP A 8 -13.29 -9.16 -3.22
N ARG A 9 -12.24 -9.85 -2.79
CA ARG A 9 -10.91 -9.26 -2.60
C ARG A 9 -10.24 -8.88 -3.92
N LEU A 10 -10.33 -9.71 -4.94
CA LEU A 10 -9.76 -9.40 -6.26
C LEU A 10 -10.47 -8.21 -6.91
N GLY A 11 -11.80 -8.19 -6.87
CA GLY A 11 -12.60 -7.07 -7.40
C GLY A 11 -12.31 -5.76 -6.65
N PHE A 12 -12.15 -5.82 -5.33
CA PHE A 12 -11.78 -4.68 -4.50
C PHE A 12 -10.37 -4.17 -4.84
N PHE A 13 -9.38 -5.04 -4.95
CA PHE A 13 -8.01 -4.70 -5.32
C PHE A 13 -7.92 -4.08 -6.73
N GLN A 14 -8.61 -4.64 -7.70
CA GLN A 14 -8.67 -4.11 -9.08
C GLN A 14 -9.30 -2.71 -9.10
N LYS A 15 -10.37 -2.50 -8.36
CA LYS A 15 -11.04 -1.20 -8.25
C LYS A 15 -10.12 -0.16 -7.63
N GLU A 16 -9.38 -0.53 -6.59
CA GLU A 16 -8.44 0.37 -5.92
C GLU A 16 -7.25 0.71 -6.79
N LEU A 17 -6.65 -0.28 -7.46
CA LEU A 17 -5.54 -0.06 -8.39
C LEU A 17 -5.96 0.89 -9.52
N PHE A 18 -7.15 0.69 -10.08
CA PHE A 18 -7.68 1.54 -11.14
C PHE A 18 -8.00 2.96 -10.64
N SER A 19 -8.54 3.09 -9.44
CA SER A 19 -8.77 4.39 -8.80
C SER A 19 -7.45 5.13 -8.58
N ALA A 20 -6.43 4.44 -8.05
CA ALA A 20 -5.11 4.99 -7.85
C ALA A 20 -4.46 5.44 -9.17
N TYR A 21 -4.55 4.62 -10.21
CA TYR A 21 -4.05 4.94 -11.54
C TYR A 21 -4.68 6.21 -12.12
N ASN A 22 -6.00 6.33 -12.03
CA ASN A 22 -6.73 7.51 -12.53
C ASN A 22 -6.43 8.76 -11.71
N ASP A 23 -6.39 8.61 -10.38
CA ASP A 23 -6.13 9.73 -9.46
C ASP A 23 -4.73 10.31 -9.66
N THR A 24 -3.75 9.46 -9.86
CA THR A 24 -2.34 9.85 -10.05
C THR A 24 -1.98 10.12 -11.50
N LYS A 25 -2.92 9.95 -12.45
CA LYS A 25 -2.68 10.02 -13.91
C LYS A 25 -1.53 9.12 -14.35
N GLY A 26 -1.47 7.93 -13.79
CA GLY A 26 -0.44 6.93 -14.06
C GLY A 26 0.87 7.13 -13.28
N ASN A 27 1.01 8.19 -12.50
CA ASN A 27 2.19 8.42 -11.66
C ASN A 27 2.02 7.76 -10.28
N LEU A 28 1.96 6.44 -10.24
CA LEU A 28 1.97 5.68 -9.00
C LEU A 28 3.26 5.95 -8.20
N GLN A 29 3.24 5.71 -6.88
CA GLN A 29 4.38 5.99 -5.98
C GLN A 29 4.77 7.49 -5.93
N MET A 30 3.77 8.35 -5.89
CA MET A 30 3.96 9.81 -5.87
C MET A 30 4.42 10.35 -4.51
N PHE A 31 4.34 9.56 -3.44
CA PHE A 31 4.77 9.92 -2.09
C PHE A 31 6.08 9.21 -1.72
N ALA A 32 6.93 9.87 -0.92
CA ALA A 32 8.18 9.27 -0.47
C ALA A 32 7.96 8.03 0.38
N THR A 33 9.02 7.24 0.48
CA THR A 33 9.10 6.13 1.44
C THR A 33 8.79 6.62 2.86
N PRO A 34 7.95 5.92 3.62
CA PRO A 34 7.59 6.33 4.98
C PRO A 34 8.63 5.96 6.04
N VAL A 35 9.62 5.14 5.68
CA VAL A 35 10.74 4.68 6.53
C VAL A 35 12.05 4.70 5.73
N ASP A 36 13.18 4.63 6.40
CA ASP A 36 14.53 4.76 5.83
C ASP A 36 15.11 3.46 5.25
N PHE A 37 14.26 2.48 4.96
CA PHE A 37 14.64 1.21 4.32
C PHE A 37 13.59 0.76 3.30
N ASN A 38 13.93 -0.27 2.51
CA ASN A 38 12.97 -0.92 1.61
C ASN A 38 11.94 -1.72 2.42
N TRP A 39 10.77 -1.16 2.61
CA TRP A 39 9.71 -1.69 3.46
C TRP A 39 8.80 -2.72 2.79
N TYR A 40 8.85 -2.87 1.47
CA TYR A 40 7.85 -3.65 0.74
C TYR A 40 7.72 -5.10 1.23
N SER A 41 8.86 -5.76 1.51
CA SER A 41 8.88 -7.12 2.08
C SER A 41 8.57 -7.18 3.57
N SER A 42 8.46 -6.03 4.24
CA SER A 42 8.19 -5.92 5.67
C SER A 42 6.73 -5.58 5.99
N VAL A 43 5.84 -5.59 4.97
CA VAL A 43 4.41 -5.39 5.19
C VAL A 43 3.83 -6.57 5.95
N THR A 44 3.39 -6.32 7.18
CA THR A 44 2.80 -7.33 8.07
C THR A 44 1.29 -7.39 7.98
N SER A 45 0.64 -6.31 7.52
CA SER A 45 -0.79 -6.26 7.27
C SER A 45 -1.15 -5.22 6.21
N TYR A 46 -1.90 -5.65 5.22
CA TYR A 46 -2.36 -4.81 4.11
C TYR A 46 -3.64 -4.05 4.46
N TYR A 47 -3.87 -2.94 3.77
CA TYR A 47 -5.16 -2.25 3.74
C TYR A 47 -6.26 -3.17 3.22
N GLY A 48 -7.47 -3.04 3.80
CA GLY A 48 -8.64 -3.80 3.35
C GLY A 48 -9.19 -4.75 4.42
N TYR A 49 -10.17 -5.57 4.01
CA TYR A 49 -10.82 -6.51 4.93
C TYR A 49 -9.89 -7.65 5.33
N ARG A 50 -9.76 -7.87 6.64
CA ARG A 50 -8.95 -8.96 7.23
C ARG A 50 -9.61 -9.53 8.46
N ILE A 51 -9.21 -10.74 8.86
CA ILE A 51 -9.53 -11.26 10.18
C ILE A 51 -8.68 -10.48 11.20
N HIS A 52 -9.34 -9.79 12.12
CA HIS A 52 -8.66 -9.00 13.15
C HIS A 52 -7.89 -9.94 14.09
N PRO A 53 -6.58 -9.73 14.32
CA PRO A 53 -5.73 -10.69 15.04
C PRO A 53 -6.12 -10.91 16.51
N ILE A 54 -6.79 -9.94 17.13
CA ILE A 54 -7.21 -10.02 18.53
C ILE A 54 -8.66 -10.52 18.65
N SER A 55 -9.58 -9.96 17.86
CA SER A 55 -11.02 -10.27 18.00
C SER A 55 -11.51 -11.44 17.14
N GLY A 56 -10.74 -11.86 16.14
CA GLY A 56 -11.16 -12.88 15.16
C GLY A 56 -12.28 -12.41 14.21
N ALA A 57 -12.74 -11.18 14.30
CA ALA A 57 -13.80 -10.64 13.47
C ALA A 57 -13.26 -10.21 12.10
N ASN A 58 -14.10 -10.31 11.07
CA ASN A 58 -13.80 -9.69 9.77
C ASN A 58 -13.93 -8.18 9.90
N GLN A 59 -12.84 -7.46 9.78
CA GLN A 59 -12.75 -6.01 9.99
C GLN A 59 -11.94 -5.35 8.88
N LEU A 60 -12.37 -4.15 8.48
CA LEU A 60 -11.60 -3.30 7.58
C LEU A 60 -10.36 -2.76 8.31
N HIS A 61 -9.18 -3.08 7.79
CA HIS A 61 -7.93 -2.44 8.18
C HIS A 61 -7.79 -1.13 7.40
N ASN A 62 -7.84 -0.02 8.08
CA ASN A 62 -7.92 1.32 7.50
C ASN A 62 -6.61 1.82 6.87
N GLY A 63 -5.52 1.10 7.08
CA GLY A 63 -4.18 1.44 6.62
C GLY A 63 -3.35 0.21 6.29
N MET A 64 -2.06 0.39 6.25
CA MET A 64 -1.06 -0.66 6.03
C MET A 64 -0.08 -0.65 7.20
N ASP A 65 0.30 -1.85 7.67
CA ASP A 65 1.28 -2.03 8.73
C ASP A 65 2.62 -2.46 8.16
N ILE A 66 3.67 -1.72 8.46
CA ILE A 66 5.04 -2.01 8.08
C ILE A 66 5.81 -2.42 9.33
N GLY A 67 6.20 -3.69 9.42
CA GLY A 67 7.03 -4.20 10.52
C GLY A 67 8.41 -3.54 10.48
N ALA A 68 8.80 -2.93 11.59
CA ALA A 68 10.09 -2.27 11.74
C ALA A 68 10.53 -2.26 13.21
N PRO A 69 11.86 -2.29 13.50
CA PRO A 69 12.35 -2.12 14.86
C PRO A 69 11.90 -0.81 15.47
N GLU A 70 11.65 -0.81 16.78
CA GLU A 70 11.40 0.43 17.52
C GLU A 70 12.60 1.38 17.38
N GLY A 71 12.31 2.67 17.16
CA GLY A 71 13.34 3.68 16.92
C GLY A 71 13.72 3.86 15.44
N THR A 72 13.19 3.05 14.52
CA THR A 72 13.35 3.29 13.07
C THR A 72 12.76 4.65 12.72
N LYS A 73 13.44 5.42 11.86
CA LYS A 73 12.97 6.75 11.43
C LYS A 73 11.70 6.67 10.60
N VAL A 74 10.75 7.54 10.92
CA VAL A 74 9.53 7.73 10.15
C VAL A 74 9.61 9.04 9.39
N MET A 75 9.39 8.96 8.07
CA MET A 75 9.59 10.06 7.14
C MET A 75 8.25 10.58 6.60
N ALA A 76 8.17 11.89 6.37
CA ALA A 76 7.03 12.50 5.70
C ALA A 76 6.92 12.03 4.25
N GLY A 77 5.87 11.32 3.90
CA GLY A 77 5.62 10.87 2.52
C GLY A 77 5.24 12.00 1.57
N LEU A 78 4.72 13.11 2.10
CA LEU A 78 4.29 14.27 1.31
C LEU A 78 4.76 15.60 1.94
N THR A 79 4.88 16.63 1.09
CA THR A 79 5.08 18.00 1.54
C THR A 79 3.75 18.62 1.94
N GLY A 80 3.63 19.13 3.17
CA GLY A 80 2.37 19.66 3.67
C GLY A 80 2.47 20.28 5.05
N THR A 81 1.32 20.38 5.70
CA THR A 81 1.20 20.88 7.08
C THR A 81 0.84 19.74 8.01
N VAL A 82 1.50 19.65 9.14
CA VAL A 82 1.12 18.75 10.24
C VAL A 82 -0.20 19.26 10.83
N THR A 83 -1.29 18.57 10.56
CA THR A 83 -2.61 18.95 11.10
C THR A 83 -2.83 18.40 12.51
N THR A 84 -2.14 17.31 12.85
CA THR A 84 -2.22 16.67 14.17
C THR A 84 -0.87 16.06 14.54
N SER A 85 -0.46 16.27 15.78
CA SER A 85 0.63 15.57 16.45
C SER A 85 0.19 15.31 17.88
N ALA A 86 -0.34 14.11 18.18
CA ALA A 86 -1.07 13.84 19.41
C ALA A 86 -0.91 12.37 19.85
N TYR A 87 -1.53 12.02 20.95
CA TYR A 87 -1.69 10.66 21.47
C TYR A 87 -3.18 10.33 21.66
N ASN A 88 -3.57 9.11 21.33
CA ASN A 88 -4.82 8.50 21.79
C ASN A 88 -4.62 6.99 21.98
N ASP A 89 -5.57 6.33 22.65
CA ASP A 89 -5.45 4.91 23.00
C ASP A 89 -5.47 3.97 21.80
N SER A 90 -6.04 4.38 20.67
CA SER A 90 -6.07 3.57 19.44
C SER A 90 -4.76 3.69 18.66
N TYR A 91 -4.40 4.89 18.23
CA TYR A 91 -3.20 5.14 17.39
C TYR A 91 -1.89 5.23 18.20
N GLY A 92 -1.96 5.33 19.54
CA GLY A 92 -0.78 5.70 20.33
C GLY A 92 -0.32 7.12 20.00
N ASN A 93 0.98 7.33 19.94
CA ASN A 93 1.53 8.55 19.36
C ASN A 93 1.32 8.54 17.84
N TYR A 94 0.77 9.61 17.30
CA TYR A 94 0.50 9.70 15.87
C TYR A 94 0.68 11.10 15.31
N VAL A 95 0.98 11.17 14.01
CA VAL A 95 1.14 12.39 13.24
C VAL A 95 0.24 12.31 12.01
N ILE A 96 -0.43 13.41 11.69
CA ILE A 96 -1.22 13.57 10.47
C ILE A 96 -0.65 14.75 9.67
N ILE A 97 -0.34 14.52 8.39
CA ILE A 97 0.14 15.54 7.47
C ILE A 97 -0.83 15.66 6.31
N LYS A 98 -1.18 16.89 5.95
CA LYS A 98 -2.11 17.17 4.85
C LYS A 98 -1.49 18.13 3.84
N ASP A 99 -1.65 17.82 2.55
CA ASP A 99 -1.25 18.70 1.45
C ASP A 99 -2.39 19.61 0.97
N ARG A 100 -2.06 20.52 0.04
CA ARG A 100 -3.04 21.45 -0.57
C ARG A 100 -3.96 20.76 -1.60
N LYS A 101 -3.62 19.53 -2.04
CA LYS A 101 -4.39 18.76 -3.02
C LYS A 101 -5.43 17.86 -2.37
N GLY A 102 -5.53 17.88 -1.02
CA GLY A 102 -6.46 17.10 -0.23
C GLY A 102 -5.98 15.71 0.17
N TYR A 103 -4.70 15.38 -0.11
CA TYR A 103 -4.10 14.16 0.42
C TYR A 103 -3.74 14.32 1.89
N GLU A 104 -3.94 13.26 2.64
CA GLU A 104 -3.66 13.17 4.07
C GLU A 104 -2.97 11.84 4.35
N LEU A 105 -1.78 11.88 4.94
CA LEU A 105 -1.06 10.73 5.45
C LEU A 105 -1.09 10.75 6.98
N ARG A 106 -1.45 9.60 7.58
CA ARG A 106 -1.47 9.37 9.02
C ARG A 106 -0.44 8.32 9.36
N TYR A 107 0.35 8.59 10.39
CA TYR A 107 1.43 7.74 10.89
C TYR A 107 1.16 7.45 12.35
N ALA A 108 1.00 6.19 12.74
CA ALA A 108 0.59 5.80 14.08
C ALA A 108 1.54 4.76 14.72
N HIS A 109 1.28 4.48 16.00
CA HIS A 109 2.05 3.62 16.89
C HIS A 109 3.49 4.07 17.14
N LEU A 110 3.77 5.38 16.95
CA LEU A 110 5.10 5.96 17.11
C LEU A 110 5.59 5.85 18.57
N SER A 111 6.90 5.64 18.75
CA SER A 111 7.54 5.79 20.07
C SER A 111 7.70 7.26 20.44
N SER A 112 8.02 8.11 19.44
CA SER A 112 8.14 9.56 19.62
C SER A 112 7.69 10.30 18.36
N ARG A 113 7.35 11.58 18.53
CA ARG A 113 6.97 12.51 17.48
C ARG A 113 7.99 13.65 17.44
N SER A 114 8.58 13.90 16.28
CA SER A 114 9.61 14.95 16.08
C SER A 114 9.02 16.28 15.60
N VAL A 115 7.70 16.32 15.33
CA VAL A 115 7.01 17.49 14.78
C VAL A 115 5.76 17.84 15.59
N SER A 116 5.38 19.13 15.55
CA SER A 116 4.19 19.65 16.24
C SER A 116 3.08 20.02 15.24
N ALA A 117 1.84 20.03 15.70
CA ALA A 117 0.71 20.53 14.91
C ALA A 117 0.96 21.99 14.47
N GLY A 118 0.64 22.30 13.22
CA GLY A 118 0.91 23.60 12.58
C GLY A 118 2.26 23.68 11.87
N ALA A 119 3.19 22.75 12.11
CA ALA A 119 4.49 22.74 11.42
C ALA A 119 4.33 22.42 9.91
N SER A 120 5.16 23.08 9.10
CA SER A 120 5.34 22.71 7.69
C SER A 120 6.42 21.63 7.59
N VAL A 121 6.18 20.61 6.79
CA VAL A 121 7.14 19.54 6.51
C VAL A 121 7.31 19.35 5.01
N THR A 122 8.49 18.95 4.62
CA THR A 122 8.83 18.59 3.25
C THR A 122 8.86 17.07 3.12
N LYS A 123 8.48 16.54 1.97
CA LYS A 123 8.64 15.14 1.60
C LYS A 123 10.06 14.67 1.96
N GLY A 124 10.19 13.62 2.79
CA GLY A 124 11.45 13.07 3.28
C GLY A 124 11.91 13.60 4.64
N ASP A 125 11.26 14.58 5.24
CA ASP A 125 11.60 15.05 6.60
C ASP A 125 11.28 13.96 7.64
N GLU A 126 12.15 13.81 8.67
CA GLU A 126 11.87 12.95 9.81
C GLU A 126 10.75 13.55 10.67
N ILE A 127 9.71 12.77 10.93
CA ILE A 127 8.53 13.22 11.68
C ILE A 127 8.31 12.48 13.00
N GLY A 128 9.06 11.41 13.24
CA GLY A 128 9.00 10.59 14.45
C GLY A 128 9.77 9.29 14.29
N LEU A 129 9.59 8.41 15.26
CA LEU A 129 10.23 7.10 15.32
C LEU A 129 9.18 6.01 15.47
N VAL A 130 9.38 4.87 14.79
CA VAL A 130 8.55 3.66 14.94
C VAL A 130 8.52 3.22 16.39
N GLY A 131 7.39 2.73 16.84
CA GLY A 131 7.21 2.22 18.18
C GLY A 131 6.15 1.13 18.28
N ASN A 132 5.56 1.01 19.48
CA ASN A 132 4.53 0.02 19.81
C ASN A 132 3.51 0.65 20.76
N THR A 133 3.16 1.92 20.57
CA THR A 133 2.23 2.65 21.44
C THR A 133 0.78 2.52 20.97
N GLY A 134 -0.17 2.72 21.89
CA GLY A 134 -1.60 2.57 21.61
C GLY A 134 -2.04 1.11 21.48
N ASN A 135 -3.04 0.84 20.63
CA ASN A 135 -3.56 -0.52 20.40
C ASN A 135 -2.70 -1.26 19.37
N SER A 136 -1.53 -1.73 19.80
CA SER A 136 -0.53 -2.42 18.99
C SER A 136 -0.02 -3.67 19.68
N THR A 137 0.27 -4.73 18.93
CA THR A 137 0.76 -6.02 19.44
C THR A 137 2.25 -6.23 19.21
N GLY A 138 2.94 -5.31 18.54
CA GLY A 138 4.37 -5.39 18.25
C GLY A 138 4.86 -4.16 17.52
N SER A 139 6.18 -3.95 17.44
CA SER A 139 6.75 -2.76 16.83
C SER A 139 6.47 -2.73 15.32
N HIS A 140 5.78 -1.69 14.86
CA HIS A 140 5.46 -1.43 13.45
C HIS A 140 5.06 0.03 13.24
N LEU A 141 5.10 0.47 11.99
CA LEU A 141 4.45 1.70 11.53
C LEU A 141 3.09 1.36 10.94
N HIS A 142 2.01 1.90 11.51
CA HIS A 142 0.71 1.92 10.85
C HIS A 142 0.59 3.20 10.01
N ILE A 143 0.28 3.06 8.72
CA ILE A 143 0.15 4.20 7.79
C ILE A 143 -1.19 4.16 7.06
N GLU A 144 -1.94 5.27 7.12
CA GLU A 144 -3.17 5.46 6.35
C GLU A 144 -2.97 6.58 5.31
N LEU A 145 -3.57 6.41 4.15
CA LEU A 145 -3.66 7.44 3.13
C LEU A 145 -5.13 7.78 2.87
N LEU A 146 -5.44 9.08 2.85
CA LEU A 146 -6.76 9.57 2.49
C LEU A 146 -6.64 10.65 1.41
N LYS A 147 -7.70 10.80 0.62
CA LYS A 147 -7.89 11.95 -0.27
C LYS A 147 -9.30 12.50 -0.10
N ASN A 148 -9.39 13.76 0.30
CA ASN A 148 -10.67 14.43 0.57
C ASN A 148 -11.57 13.64 1.55
N GLY A 149 -10.97 12.93 2.52
CA GLY A 149 -11.65 12.10 3.50
C GLY A 149 -11.92 10.65 3.09
N GLU A 150 -11.72 10.29 1.83
CA GLU A 150 -11.82 8.91 1.35
C GLU A 150 -10.50 8.16 1.55
N ARG A 151 -10.57 6.94 2.09
CA ARG A 151 -9.37 6.09 2.30
C ARG A 151 -8.92 5.46 1.00
N LEU A 152 -7.61 5.47 0.80
CA LEU A 152 -6.91 4.88 -0.33
C LEU A 152 -5.93 3.82 0.18
N ASN A 153 -5.60 2.84 -0.66
CA ASN A 153 -4.61 1.84 -0.33
C ASN A 153 -3.18 2.41 -0.46
N PRO A 154 -2.43 2.57 0.64
CA PRO A 154 -1.13 3.24 0.63
C PRO A 154 -0.09 2.59 -0.28
N ILE A 155 -0.19 1.27 -0.49
CA ILE A 155 0.80 0.49 -1.26
C ILE A 155 0.98 0.99 -2.71
N PHE A 156 -0.05 1.60 -3.30
CA PHE A 156 0.03 2.11 -4.67
C PHE A 156 0.63 3.52 -4.76
N TYR A 157 0.76 4.22 -3.65
CA TYR A 157 1.11 5.64 -3.62
C TYR A 157 2.48 5.92 -3.00
N LEU A 158 3.01 5.01 -2.20
CA LEU A 158 4.26 5.17 -1.48
C LEU A 158 5.44 4.60 -2.28
N GLU A 159 6.52 5.35 -2.39
CA GLU A 159 7.82 4.83 -2.85
C GLU A 159 8.32 3.75 -1.88
N THR A 160 8.88 2.69 -2.42
CA THR A 160 9.30 1.53 -1.61
C THR A 160 10.66 1.70 -0.93
N GLY A 161 11.38 2.79 -1.22
CA GLY A 161 12.73 3.06 -0.72
C GLY A 161 13.82 2.55 -1.66
N GLU A 162 15.07 2.98 -1.43
CA GLU A 162 16.22 2.53 -2.24
C GLU A 162 16.44 1.03 -2.08
N GLY A 163 16.69 0.36 -3.18
CA GLY A 163 16.92 -1.09 -3.23
C GLY A 163 15.70 -1.94 -3.53
N ALA A 164 14.51 -1.34 -3.71
CA ALA A 164 13.32 -2.04 -4.19
C ALA A 164 13.32 -2.20 -5.71
N GLY A 165 14.34 -2.83 -6.25
CA GLY A 165 14.19 -3.51 -7.53
C GLY A 165 13.41 -4.79 -7.29
N PHE A 166 12.21 -4.94 -7.84
CA PHE A 166 11.62 -6.25 -8.01
C PHE A 166 12.62 -7.11 -8.80
N GLY A 167 13.39 -7.96 -8.09
CA GLY A 167 14.23 -8.97 -8.71
C GLY A 167 15.21 -8.47 -9.78
N GLY A 168 16.08 -7.49 -9.48
CA GLY A 168 17.27 -7.20 -10.27
C GLY A 168 17.09 -6.60 -11.68
N ASN A 169 15.86 -6.33 -12.12
CA ASN A 169 15.59 -5.56 -13.34
C ASN A 169 14.95 -4.24 -12.96
N GLU A 170 15.54 -3.13 -13.38
CA GLU A 170 14.93 -1.81 -13.33
C GLU A 170 13.61 -1.85 -14.13
N TYR A 171 12.48 -1.98 -13.44
CA TYR A 171 11.20 -1.69 -14.08
C TYR A 171 11.13 -0.19 -14.29
N THR A 172 11.39 0.23 -15.51
CA THR A 172 11.22 1.63 -15.93
C THR A 172 9.75 2.03 -15.70
N SER A 173 9.50 3.31 -15.50
CA SER A 173 8.14 3.85 -15.44
C SER A 173 7.27 3.40 -16.62
N GLU A 174 7.89 3.17 -17.79
CA GLU A 174 7.25 2.62 -18.98
C GLU A 174 6.81 1.15 -18.83
N ALA A 175 7.60 0.30 -18.17
CA ALA A 175 7.23 -1.09 -17.96
C ALA A 175 6.04 -1.21 -16.99
N ALA A 176 6.07 -0.44 -15.91
CA ALA A 176 4.94 -0.34 -14.98
C ALA A 176 3.68 0.18 -15.69
N GLN A 177 3.84 1.20 -16.54
CA GLN A 177 2.76 1.77 -17.35
C GLN A 177 2.14 0.74 -18.31
N ARG A 178 2.97 -0.03 -19.03
CA ARG A 178 2.47 -1.09 -19.92
C ARG A 178 1.70 -2.16 -19.16
N LEU A 179 2.21 -2.57 -17.98
CA LEU A 179 1.53 -3.56 -17.14
C LEU A 179 0.17 -3.07 -16.65
N LEU A 180 0.09 -1.83 -16.18
CA LEU A 180 -1.16 -1.23 -15.72
C LEU A 180 -2.17 -1.04 -16.84
N ASN A 181 -1.72 -0.58 -18.01
CA ASN A 181 -2.56 -0.45 -19.21
C ASN A 181 -3.11 -1.81 -19.65
N GLU A 182 -2.30 -2.86 -19.57
CA GLU A 182 -2.76 -4.21 -19.91
C GLU A 182 -3.79 -4.71 -18.86
N ALA A 183 -3.50 -4.55 -17.58
CA ALA A 183 -4.41 -4.95 -16.51
C ALA A 183 -5.77 -4.24 -16.59
N ALA A 184 -5.79 -2.96 -16.97
CA ALA A 184 -7.00 -2.16 -17.11
C ALA A 184 -7.96 -2.68 -18.18
N ARG A 185 -7.47 -3.39 -19.20
CA ARG A 185 -8.31 -3.97 -20.27
C ARG A 185 -9.24 -5.06 -19.79
N TYR A 186 -8.92 -5.68 -18.65
CA TYR A 186 -9.64 -6.86 -18.13
C TYR A 186 -10.45 -6.53 -16.87
N LEU A 187 -10.69 -5.25 -16.59
CA LEU A 187 -11.59 -4.84 -15.52
C LEU A 187 -12.99 -5.39 -15.77
N GLY A 188 -13.56 -6.02 -14.73
CA GLY A 188 -14.89 -6.66 -14.83
C GLY A 188 -14.88 -8.07 -15.41
N THR A 189 -13.72 -8.62 -15.80
CA THR A 189 -13.62 -10.02 -16.19
C THR A 189 -13.97 -10.93 -15.00
N PRO A 190 -14.82 -11.97 -15.18
CA PRO A 190 -15.26 -12.83 -14.10
C PRO A 190 -14.09 -13.65 -13.53
N TYR A 191 -14.17 -13.90 -12.22
CA TYR A 191 -13.25 -14.85 -11.58
C TYR A 191 -13.60 -16.28 -11.98
N VAL A 192 -12.62 -17.01 -12.49
CA VAL A 192 -12.72 -18.43 -12.82
C VAL A 192 -11.55 -19.17 -12.21
N TRP A 193 -11.80 -20.16 -11.36
CA TRP A 193 -10.73 -20.97 -10.76
C TRP A 193 -9.90 -21.66 -11.85
N GLY A 194 -8.57 -21.46 -11.82
CA GLY A 194 -7.67 -21.93 -12.86
C GLY A 194 -7.72 -21.11 -14.15
N GLY A 195 -8.48 -20.01 -14.18
CA GLY A 195 -8.62 -19.15 -15.36
C GLY A 195 -7.36 -18.37 -15.67
N TYR A 196 -7.04 -18.28 -16.98
CA TYR A 196 -5.87 -17.60 -17.51
C TYR A 196 -6.20 -16.94 -18.87
N SER A 197 -7.36 -16.35 -19.01
CA SER A 197 -7.77 -15.74 -20.27
C SER A 197 -8.79 -14.62 -20.04
N PRO A 198 -9.03 -13.73 -21.03
CA PRO A 198 -10.06 -12.70 -20.93
C PRO A 198 -11.49 -13.19 -20.69
N SER A 199 -11.77 -14.48 -20.85
CA SER A 199 -13.07 -15.07 -20.49
C SER A 199 -13.22 -15.35 -18.98
N GLY A 200 -12.13 -15.35 -18.23
CA GLY A 200 -12.09 -15.50 -16.78
C GLY A 200 -10.68 -15.73 -16.26
N PHE A 201 -10.37 -15.14 -15.11
CA PHE A 201 -9.08 -15.25 -14.44
C PHE A 201 -9.22 -15.75 -13.01
N ASP A 202 -8.24 -16.53 -12.53
CA ASP A 202 -7.92 -16.54 -11.10
C ASP A 202 -6.88 -15.46 -10.77
N CYS A 203 -6.53 -15.28 -9.50
CA CYS A 203 -5.59 -14.22 -9.08
C CYS A 203 -4.21 -14.35 -9.71
N SER A 204 -3.64 -15.56 -9.72
CA SER A 204 -2.33 -15.86 -10.32
C SER A 204 -2.37 -15.84 -11.85
N GLY A 205 -3.46 -16.32 -12.43
CA GLY A 205 -3.71 -16.27 -13.87
C GLY A 205 -3.79 -14.84 -14.40
N PHE A 206 -4.50 -13.96 -13.71
CA PHE A 206 -4.59 -12.54 -14.06
C PHE A 206 -3.20 -11.86 -14.06
N VAL A 207 -2.46 -12.00 -12.97
CA VAL A 207 -1.12 -11.38 -12.86
C VAL A 207 -0.18 -11.92 -13.92
N SER A 208 -0.10 -13.25 -14.09
CA SER A 208 0.76 -13.88 -15.09
C SER A 208 0.41 -13.48 -16.53
N TYR A 209 -0.90 -13.39 -16.82
CA TYR A 209 -1.40 -12.96 -18.11
C TYR A 209 -1.01 -11.52 -18.41
N CYS A 210 -1.23 -10.60 -17.46
CA CYS A 210 -0.88 -9.19 -17.63
C CYS A 210 0.63 -9.00 -17.77
N LEU A 211 1.47 -9.69 -16.99
CA LEU A 211 2.93 -9.63 -17.10
C LEU A 211 3.40 -10.07 -18.49
N THR A 212 2.84 -11.16 -19.01
CA THR A 212 3.20 -11.71 -20.32
C THR A 212 2.75 -10.79 -21.46
N ASN A 213 1.49 -10.34 -21.45
CA ASN A 213 0.93 -9.56 -22.55
C ASN A 213 1.38 -8.09 -22.56
N SER A 214 1.76 -7.52 -21.43
CA SER A 214 2.40 -6.20 -21.37
C SER A 214 3.84 -6.19 -21.87
N GLY A 215 4.45 -7.38 -22.09
CA GLY A 215 5.85 -7.52 -22.45
C GLY A 215 6.83 -7.16 -21.33
N VAL A 216 6.34 -7.05 -20.08
CA VAL A 216 7.19 -6.77 -18.90
C VAL A 216 7.98 -8.01 -18.51
N ARG A 217 7.33 -9.15 -18.47
CA ARG A 217 7.97 -10.44 -18.18
C ARG A 217 7.19 -11.56 -18.84
N ASN A 218 7.83 -12.41 -19.63
CA ASN A 218 7.19 -13.60 -20.18
C ASN A 218 7.21 -14.71 -19.12
N THR A 219 6.12 -14.86 -18.42
CA THR A 219 5.98 -15.84 -17.32
C THR A 219 5.23 -17.10 -17.76
N GLY A 220 4.47 -17.03 -18.87
CA GLY A 220 3.41 -18.01 -19.08
C GLY A 220 2.43 -18.01 -17.90
N ARG A 221 1.67 -19.09 -17.73
CA ARG A 221 0.79 -19.23 -16.58
C ARG A 221 1.57 -19.71 -15.35
N LEU A 222 1.62 -18.89 -14.30
CA LEU A 222 2.17 -19.24 -12.99
C LEU A 222 1.05 -19.51 -11.98
N THR A 223 1.36 -20.31 -10.97
CA THR A 223 0.56 -20.42 -9.74
C THR A 223 0.90 -19.27 -8.81
N ALA A 224 0.12 -19.08 -7.74
CA ALA A 224 0.43 -18.07 -6.72
C ALA A 224 1.84 -18.27 -6.13
N GLN A 225 2.27 -19.54 -5.92
CA GLN A 225 3.61 -19.88 -5.46
C GLN A 225 4.67 -19.49 -6.50
N GLY A 226 4.45 -19.80 -7.78
CA GLY A 226 5.40 -19.45 -8.85
C GLY A 226 5.50 -17.95 -9.16
N LEU A 227 4.57 -17.12 -8.65
CA LEU A 227 4.70 -15.66 -8.67
C LEU A 227 5.54 -15.14 -7.51
N TYR A 228 5.62 -15.92 -6.41
CA TYR A 228 6.39 -15.58 -5.23
C TYR A 228 7.87 -15.97 -5.39
N ASP A 229 8.19 -17.07 -6.07
CA ASP A 229 9.54 -17.56 -6.36
C ASP A 229 10.20 -16.73 -7.49
#